data_30826802c89a6e5ae56b169f0bc89e24
#
_entry.id   30826802c89a6e5ae56b169f0bc89e24
#
_cell.length_a   1.000
_cell.length_b   1.000
_cell.length_c   1.000
_cell.angle_alpha   90.00
_cell.angle_beta   90.00
_cell.angle_gamma   90.00
#
_symmetry.space_group_name_H-M   'P 1'
#
loop_
_entity.id
_entity.type
_entity.pdbx_description
1 polymer ?
#
loop_
_entity_poly.entity_id
_entity_poly.type
_entity_poly.pdbx_seq_one_letter_code
_entity_poly.pdbx_strand_id
1 'polypeptide(L)'
;MNSSLGILWQACPGGARILRVFGDSPCPALPVQIEGFPVVEIGPYCFAQNQRSQPADARFWSVDGRGPAAYPHPIAGDFVQGVTLPAGVRALHNAAFYNCRKLEWLCAGSALESVGSDLFTNCRALDRFILDAAPDAPTGLK
;
A
#
# COMPACT_ATOMS: atom_id res chain seq x y z
N MET A 1 12.96 -8.04 13.83
CA MET A 1 12.12 -9.12 13.33
C MET A 1 11.31 -8.66 12.12
N ASN A 2 11.45 -9.33 11.04
CA ASN A 2 10.72 -8.95 9.83
C ASN A 2 9.32 -9.52 9.86
N SER A 3 8.37 -8.67 9.55
CA SER A 3 7.01 -9.13 9.37
C SER A 3 6.88 -9.83 8.04
N SER A 4 6.17 -10.94 8.04
CA SER A 4 5.81 -11.60 6.79
C SER A 4 4.79 -10.76 6.06
N LEU A 5 4.89 -10.71 4.75
CA LEU A 5 4.02 -9.87 3.93
C LEU A 5 3.67 -10.59 2.65
N GLY A 6 2.38 -10.66 2.37
CA GLY A 6 1.86 -11.19 1.12
C GLY A 6 1.12 -10.09 0.37
N ILE A 7 1.20 -10.11 -0.94
CA ILE A 7 0.65 -9.04 -1.75
C ILE A 7 -0.03 -9.61 -2.98
N LEU A 8 -1.27 -9.18 -3.18
CA LEU A 8 -1.98 -9.40 -4.43
C LEU A 8 -1.73 -8.19 -5.31
N TRP A 9 -1.27 -8.40 -6.54
CA TRP A 9 -0.82 -7.31 -7.40
C TRP A 9 -1.10 -7.63 -8.86
N GLN A 10 -0.98 -6.61 -9.69
CA GLN A 10 -1.07 -6.77 -11.15
C GLN A 10 -0.06 -5.85 -11.82
N ALA A 11 0.32 -6.20 -13.04
CA ALA A 11 1.17 -5.32 -13.84
C ALA A 11 0.36 -4.11 -14.29
N CYS A 12 1.02 -2.97 -14.35
CA CYS A 12 0.41 -1.73 -14.82
C CYS A 12 1.47 -0.93 -15.57
N PRO A 13 1.07 0.15 -16.27
CA PRO A 13 2.08 0.96 -16.94
C PRO A 13 3.13 1.46 -15.96
N GLY A 14 4.37 1.13 -16.24
CA GLY A 14 5.51 1.54 -15.44
C GLY A 14 5.87 0.62 -14.30
N GLY A 15 5.10 -0.42 -14.00
CA GLY A 15 5.48 -1.32 -12.92
C GLY A 15 4.36 -2.17 -12.38
N ALA A 16 4.21 -2.19 -11.06
CA ALA A 16 3.24 -3.01 -10.35
C ALA A 16 2.25 -2.14 -9.60
N ARG A 17 1.00 -2.57 -9.61
CA ARG A 17 -0.08 -1.99 -8.81
C ARG A 17 -0.43 -2.97 -7.71
N ILE A 18 -0.39 -2.53 -6.47
CA ILE A 18 -0.76 -3.37 -5.35
C ILE A 18 -2.27 -3.35 -5.18
N LEU A 19 -2.88 -4.54 -5.14
CA LEU A 19 -4.32 -4.69 -5.03
C LEU A 19 -4.79 -4.98 -3.61
N ARG A 20 -4.05 -5.81 -2.87
CA ARG A 20 -4.35 -6.12 -1.47
C ARG A 20 -3.06 -6.51 -0.77
N VAL A 21 -3.03 -6.29 0.54
CA VAL A 21 -1.87 -6.61 1.37
C VAL A 21 -2.32 -7.52 2.51
N PHE A 22 -1.51 -8.53 2.80
CA PHE A 22 -1.81 -9.54 3.81
C PHE A 22 -0.63 -9.67 4.77
N GLY A 23 -0.91 -9.92 6.02
CA GLY A 23 0.14 -10.10 7.01
C GLY A 23 -0.35 -9.83 8.41
N ASP A 24 0.60 -9.74 9.34
CA ASP A 24 0.30 -9.61 10.76
C ASP A 24 0.66 -8.26 11.34
N SER A 25 1.30 -7.40 10.56
CA SER A 25 1.72 -6.10 11.07
C SER A 25 0.64 -5.05 10.83
N PRO A 26 0.28 -4.26 11.84
CA PRO A 26 -0.62 -3.13 11.62
C PRO A 26 0.06 -1.95 10.93
N CYS A 27 1.38 -1.99 10.78
CA CYS A 27 2.14 -0.90 10.16
C CYS A 27 3.06 -1.44 9.07
N PRO A 28 2.51 -1.96 7.97
CA PRO A 28 3.35 -2.56 6.93
C PRO A 28 4.18 -1.53 6.19
N ALA A 29 5.40 -1.93 5.84
CA ALA A 29 6.24 -1.21 4.89
C ALA A 29 6.21 -2.00 3.59
N LEU A 30 5.69 -1.41 2.53
CA LEU A 30 5.50 -2.12 1.28
C LEU A 30 6.81 -2.19 0.50
N PRO A 31 7.01 -3.26 -0.29
CA PRO A 31 8.27 -3.46 -1.00
C PRO A 31 8.44 -2.45 -2.14
N VAL A 32 9.71 -2.18 -2.45
CA VAL A 32 10.06 -1.27 -3.55
C VAL A 32 9.73 -1.90 -4.90
N GLN A 33 9.86 -3.23 -4.99
CA GLN A 33 9.57 -3.93 -6.24
C GLN A 33 9.02 -5.31 -5.95
N ILE A 34 8.30 -5.86 -6.91
CA ILE A 34 7.72 -7.19 -6.88
C ILE A 34 8.09 -7.87 -8.18
N GLU A 35 8.82 -9.00 -8.11
CA GLU A 35 9.24 -9.76 -9.30
C GLU A 35 9.93 -8.90 -10.34
N GLY A 36 10.71 -7.92 -9.91
CA GLY A 36 11.43 -7.04 -10.81
C GLY A 36 10.64 -5.82 -11.27
N PHE A 37 9.34 -5.74 -10.97
CA PHE A 37 8.52 -4.58 -11.32
C PHE A 37 8.52 -3.57 -10.17
N PRO A 38 8.90 -2.31 -10.42
CA PRO A 38 8.81 -1.32 -9.35
C PRO A 38 7.36 -1.10 -8.93
N VAL A 39 7.13 -0.95 -7.64
CA VAL A 39 5.80 -0.67 -7.14
C VAL A 39 5.50 0.80 -7.37
N VAL A 40 4.52 1.09 -8.20
CA VAL A 40 4.22 2.47 -8.63
C VAL A 40 2.79 2.91 -8.35
N GLU A 41 1.88 1.97 -8.03
CA GLU A 41 0.49 2.34 -7.76
C GLU A 41 -0.09 1.51 -6.63
N ILE A 42 -0.99 2.13 -5.87
CA ILE A 42 -1.82 1.45 -4.89
C ILE A 42 -3.23 1.42 -5.46
N GLY A 43 -3.79 0.24 -5.65
CA GLY A 43 -5.07 0.06 -6.31
C GLY A 43 -6.26 0.47 -5.46
N PRO A 44 -7.44 0.52 -6.08
CA PRO A 44 -8.65 0.93 -5.36
C PRO A 44 -8.99 -0.09 -4.27
N TYR A 45 -9.44 0.44 -3.13
CA TYR A 45 -9.87 -0.37 -1.98
C TYR A 45 -8.75 -1.26 -1.41
N CYS A 46 -7.49 -0.95 -1.69
CA CYS A 46 -6.36 -1.82 -1.31
C CYS A 46 -6.36 -2.14 0.18
N PHE A 47 -6.59 -1.16 1.03
CA PHE A 47 -6.59 -1.33 2.49
C PHE A 47 -7.99 -1.21 3.08
N ALA A 48 -9.01 -1.12 2.24
CA ALA A 48 -10.38 -1.02 2.73
C ALA A 48 -10.84 -2.35 3.32
N GLN A 49 -11.72 -2.26 4.32
CA GLN A 49 -12.28 -3.44 4.95
C GLN A 49 -13.05 -4.29 3.95
N ASN A 50 -13.80 -3.62 3.06
CA ASN A 50 -14.67 -4.33 2.13
C ASN A 50 -13.88 -4.95 1.01
N GLN A 51 -14.20 -6.20 0.72
CA GLN A 51 -13.59 -6.92 -0.39
C GLN A 51 -14.19 -6.46 -1.71
N ARG A 52 -13.36 -6.43 -2.74
CA ARG A 52 -13.80 -6.15 -4.10
C ARG A 52 -13.33 -7.28 -5.00
N SER A 53 -14.04 -7.47 -6.12
CA SER A 53 -13.60 -8.42 -7.12
C SER A 53 -12.23 -8.01 -7.64
N GLN A 54 -11.37 -9.01 -7.80
CA GLN A 54 -10.02 -8.73 -8.27
C GLN A 54 -9.91 -9.01 -9.77
N PRO A 55 -9.01 -8.29 -10.46
CA PRO A 55 -8.81 -8.54 -11.89
C PRO A 55 -8.33 -9.96 -12.15
N ALA A 56 -8.65 -10.46 -13.34
CA ALA A 56 -8.27 -11.82 -13.72
C ALA A 56 -6.74 -12.00 -13.78
N ASP A 57 -6.00 -10.92 -14.03
CA ASP A 57 -4.54 -10.97 -14.09
C ASP A 57 -3.86 -10.70 -12.76
N ALA A 58 -4.62 -10.71 -11.67
CA ALA A 58 -4.04 -10.55 -10.34
C ALA A 58 -3.14 -11.73 -10.00
N ARG A 59 -2.00 -11.41 -9.39
CA ARG A 59 -0.99 -12.38 -8.98
C ARG A 59 -0.71 -12.24 -7.51
N PHE A 60 -0.23 -13.31 -6.89
CA PHE A 60 0.18 -13.28 -5.49
C PHE A 60 1.70 -13.34 -5.39
N TRP A 61 2.25 -12.53 -4.49
CA TRP A 61 3.67 -12.50 -4.16
C TRP A 61 3.81 -12.43 -2.65
N SER A 62 4.85 -13.04 -2.11
CA SER A 62 5.14 -12.88 -0.70
C SER A 62 6.64 -12.71 -0.46
N VAL A 63 6.97 -12.08 0.66
CA VAL A 63 8.35 -11.78 0.99
C VAL A 63 9.14 -13.07 1.26
N ASP A 64 8.47 -14.12 1.72
CA ASP A 64 9.12 -15.38 2.04
C ASP A 64 8.87 -16.47 1.01
N GLY A 65 8.23 -16.14 -0.11
CA GLY A 65 7.97 -17.09 -1.20
C GLY A 65 6.81 -18.04 -0.99
N ARG A 66 6.10 -17.94 0.15
CA ARG A 66 4.96 -18.82 0.40
C ARG A 66 3.72 -18.29 -0.31
N GLY A 67 2.79 -19.23 -0.59
CA GLY A 67 1.57 -18.88 -1.30
C GLY A 67 0.50 -18.24 -0.41
N PRO A 68 -0.67 -17.93 -1.02
CA PRO A 68 -1.72 -17.20 -0.30
C PRO A 68 -2.27 -17.93 0.92
N ALA A 69 -2.19 -19.26 0.95
CA ALA A 69 -2.68 -19.99 2.11
C ALA A 69 -1.91 -19.66 3.39
N ALA A 70 -0.67 -19.19 3.26
CA ALA A 70 0.14 -18.77 4.40
C ALA A 70 -0.21 -17.37 4.89
N TYR A 71 -1.07 -16.66 4.17
CA TYR A 71 -1.39 -15.25 4.44
C TYR A 71 -2.90 -15.05 4.45
N PRO A 72 -3.62 -15.65 5.40
CA PRO A 72 -5.09 -15.58 5.40
C PRO A 72 -5.65 -14.25 5.88
N HIS A 73 -4.82 -13.40 6.51
CA HIS A 73 -5.31 -12.17 7.14
C HIS A 73 -4.97 -10.94 6.32
N PRO A 74 -5.97 -10.27 5.73
CA PRO A 74 -5.70 -9.00 5.05
C PRO A 74 -5.34 -7.92 6.06
N ILE A 75 -4.41 -7.05 5.67
CA ILE A 75 -4.13 -5.83 6.43
C ILE A 75 -5.09 -4.78 5.90
N ALA A 76 -6.18 -4.56 6.61
CA ALA A 76 -7.26 -3.74 6.11
C ALA A 76 -8.12 -3.21 7.24
N GLY A 77 -8.86 -2.15 6.95
CA GLY A 77 -9.86 -1.60 7.87
C GLY A 77 -9.24 -1.18 9.20
N ASP A 78 -9.86 -1.62 10.29
CA ASP A 78 -9.45 -1.21 11.63
C ASP A 78 -8.14 -1.82 12.09
N PHE A 79 -7.60 -2.76 11.34
CA PHE A 79 -6.32 -3.36 11.72
C PHE A 79 -5.14 -2.47 11.36
N VAL A 80 -5.25 -1.69 10.29
CA VAL A 80 -4.10 -0.94 9.79
C VAL A 80 -3.95 0.38 10.56
N GLN A 81 -2.74 0.62 11.06
CA GLN A 81 -2.45 1.81 11.87
C GLN A 81 -1.48 2.77 11.18
N GLY A 82 -0.66 2.27 10.30
CA GLY A 82 0.26 3.10 9.55
C GLY A 82 0.75 2.36 8.33
N VAL A 83 1.09 3.08 7.28
CA VAL A 83 1.58 2.45 6.05
C VAL A 83 2.76 3.25 5.52
N THR A 84 3.84 2.54 5.19
CA THR A 84 4.97 3.14 4.50
C THR A 84 4.93 2.67 3.05
N LEU A 85 4.77 3.63 2.15
CA LEU A 85 4.77 3.36 0.71
C LEU A 85 6.18 3.52 0.15
N PRO A 86 6.58 2.72 -0.83
CA PRO A 86 7.86 2.94 -1.49
C PRO A 86 7.89 4.27 -2.22
N ALA A 87 9.08 4.82 -2.35
CA ALA A 87 9.25 6.17 -2.89
C ALA A 87 8.75 6.32 -4.33
N GLY A 88 8.69 5.21 -5.08
CA GLY A 88 8.26 5.26 -6.48
C GLY A 88 6.75 5.27 -6.70
N VAL A 89 5.95 5.20 -5.65
CA VAL A 89 4.48 5.20 -5.81
C VAL A 89 4.04 6.58 -6.31
N ARG A 90 3.41 6.58 -7.48
CA ARG A 90 2.95 7.81 -8.14
C ARG A 90 1.44 8.01 -8.04
N ALA A 91 0.68 6.96 -7.73
CA ALA A 91 -0.77 7.06 -7.72
C ALA A 91 -1.39 6.23 -6.61
N LEU A 92 -2.35 6.84 -5.92
CA LEU A 92 -3.21 6.15 -4.96
C LEU A 92 -4.62 6.18 -5.55
N HIS A 93 -5.18 5.01 -5.81
CA HIS A 93 -6.48 4.93 -6.48
C HIS A 93 -7.64 5.13 -5.51
N ASN A 94 -8.84 5.24 -6.06
CA ASN A 94 -10.04 5.57 -5.30
C ASN A 94 -10.21 4.67 -4.08
N ALA A 95 -10.53 5.27 -2.95
CA ALA A 95 -10.90 4.56 -1.74
C ALA A 95 -9.84 3.57 -1.22
N ALA A 96 -8.56 3.78 -1.58
CA ALA A 96 -7.50 2.85 -1.18
C ALA A 96 -7.45 2.65 0.33
N PHE A 97 -7.78 3.66 1.12
CA PHE A 97 -7.77 3.59 2.59
C PHE A 97 -9.16 3.82 3.17
N TYR A 98 -10.19 3.53 2.41
CA TYR A 98 -11.57 3.75 2.82
C TYR A 98 -11.88 3.00 4.12
N ASN A 99 -12.43 3.73 5.11
CA ASN A 99 -12.80 3.14 6.41
C ASN A 99 -11.63 2.57 7.20
N CYS A 100 -10.43 3.05 6.99
CA CYS A 100 -9.30 2.70 7.84
C CYS A 100 -9.33 3.61 9.08
N ARG A 101 -10.22 3.29 10.01
CA ARG A 101 -10.55 4.17 11.13
C ARG A 101 -9.44 4.29 12.16
N LYS A 102 -8.49 3.37 12.16
CA LYS A 102 -7.35 3.37 13.08
C LYS A 102 -6.06 3.82 12.43
N LEU A 103 -6.09 4.12 11.14
CA LEU A 103 -4.91 4.59 10.42
C LEU A 103 -4.51 5.97 10.96
N GLU A 104 -3.30 6.05 11.52
CA GLU A 104 -2.80 7.27 12.15
C GLU A 104 -1.85 8.04 11.25
N TRP A 105 -1.12 7.32 10.39
CA TRP A 105 -0.15 7.99 9.54
C TRP A 105 0.02 7.24 8.22
N LEU A 106 0.43 7.99 7.21
CA LEU A 106 0.80 7.45 5.91
C LEU A 106 2.08 8.14 5.46
N CYS A 107 3.06 7.34 5.09
CA CYS A 107 4.33 7.86 4.59
C CYS A 107 4.44 7.55 3.10
N ALA A 108 4.59 8.58 2.28
CA ALA A 108 4.70 8.45 0.83
C ALA A 108 5.93 9.19 0.35
N GLY A 109 6.41 8.82 -0.84
CA GLY A 109 7.58 9.46 -1.42
C GLY A 109 7.21 10.63 -2.32
N SER A 110 8.25 11.26 -2.86
CA SER A 110 8.08 12.44 -3.70
C SER A 110 7.55 12.15 -5.10
N ALA A 111 7.45 10.88 -5.47
CA ALA A 111 6.91 10.53 -6.78
C ALA A 111 5.40 10.65 -6.86
N LEU A 112 4.72 10.86 -5.75
CA LEU A 112 3.26 10.87 -5.72
C LEU A 112 2.73 12.01 -6.58
N GLU A 113 1.91 11.66 -7.58
CA GLU A 113 1.37 12.60 -8.56
C GLU A 113 -0.13 12.71 -8.50
N SER A 114 -0.82 11.62 -8.16
CA SER A 114 -2.27 11.66 -8.19
C SER A 114 -2.88 10.84 -7.06
N VAL A 115 -4.02 11.29 -6.59
CA VAL A 115 -4.80 10.60 -5.58
C VAL A 115 -6.25 10.54 -6.05
N GLY A 116 -6.87 9.40 -5.81
CA GLY A 116 -8.26 9.20 -6.20
C GLY A 116 -9.24 9.82 -5.22
N SER A 117 -10.53 9.62 -5.51
CA SER A 117 -11.58 10.10 -4.64
C SER A 117 -11.79 9.16 -3.46
N ASP A 118 -12.36 9.70 -2.39
CA ASP A 118 -12.71 8.93 -1.18
C ASP A 118 -11.52 8.21 -0.53
N LEU A 119 -10.33 8.72 -0.78
CA LEU A 119 -9.10 8.04 -0.37
C LEU A 119 -9.05 7.81 1.12
N PHE A 120 -9.41 8.81 1.91
CA PHE A 120 -9.32 8.77 3.37
C PHE A 120 -10.69 8.89 4.04
N THR A 121 -11.75 8.52 3.35
CA THR A 121 -13.08 8.58 3.93
C THR A 121 -13.14 7.72 5.20
N ASN A 122 -13.61 8.32 6.29
CA ASN A 122 -13.69 7.70 7.62
C ASN A 122 -12.35 7.29 8.24
N CYS A 123 -11.25 7.87 7.78
CA CYS A 123 -9.95 7.67 8.42
C CYS A 123 -9.83 8.68 9.58
N ARG A 124 -10.55 8.42 10.66
CA ARG A 124 -10.72 9.39 11.75
C ARG A 124 -9.48 9.60 12.59
N ALA A 125 -8.59 8.64 12.61
CA ALA A 125 -7.36 8.74 13.41
C ALA A 125 -6.21 9.36 12.65
N LEU A 126 -6.36 9.57 11.34
CA LEU A 126 -5.26 10.04 10.49
C LEU A 126 -4.89 11.47 10.85
N ASP A 127 -3.70 11.65 11.38
CA ASP A 127 -3.21 12.96 11.78
C ASP A 127 -1.85 13.29 11.18
N ARG A 128 -1.21 12.35 10.47
CA ARG A 128 0.09 12.60 9.85
C ARG A 128 0.15 12.02 8.46
N PHE A 129 0.45 12.87 7.52
CA PHE A 129 0.72 12.47 6.15
C PHE A 129 2.12 12.94 5.82
N ILE A 130 3.06 11.99 5.79
CA ILE A 130 4.48 12.30 5.69
C ILE A 130 4.92 12.10 4.25
N LEU A 131 5.48 13.15 3.65
CA LEU A 131 6.07 13.06 2.32
C LEU A 131 7.58 13.11 2.47
N ASP A 132 8.23 12.00 2.20
CA ASP A 132 9.68 11.93 2.26
C ASP A 132 10.27 12.28 0.91
N ALA A 133 11.32 13.08 0.93
CA ALA A 133 12.10 13.28 -0.28
C ALA A 133 12.83 11.99 -0.64
N ALA A 134 13.11 11.80 -1.92
CA ALA A 134 13.97 10.70 -2.34
C ALA A 134 15.30 10.80 -1.60
N PRO A 135 15.97 9.66 -1.32
CA PRO A 135 17.18 9.70 -0.51
C PRO A 135 18.28 10.59 -1.07
N ASP A 136 18.33 10.75 -2.37
CA ASP A 136 19.34 11.59 -3.02
C ASP A 136 18.85 12.99 -3.35
N ALA A 137 17.64 13.33 -2.91
CA ALA A 137 17.08 14.63 -3.24
C ALA A 137 17.71 15.72 -2.39
N PRO A 138 17.73 16.95 -2.88
CA PRO A 138 18.14 18.07 -2.05
C PRO A 138 17.26 18.13 -0.81
N THR A 139 17.87 18.45 0.29
CA THR A 139 17.19 18.29 1.56
C THR A 139 16.53 19.54 2.06
N GLY A 140 16.24 20.48 1.18
CA GLY A 140 15.52 21.66 1.61
C GLY A 140 14.16 21.36 2.20
N LEU A 141 13.68 20.16 1.99
CA LEU A 141 12.39 19.74 2.53
C LEU A 141 12.49 19.18 3.95
N LYS A 142 13.67 18.96 4.39
CA LYS A 142 13.85 18.34 5.70
C LYS A 142 13.64 19.32 6.82
#